data_53f25d4192dfa2d678146fa43955f0ed
#
_entry.id   53f25d4192dfa2d678146fa43955f0ed
#
_cell.length_a   1.000
_cell.length_b   1.000
_cell.length_c   1.000
_cell.angle_alpha   90.00
_cell.angle_beta   90.00
_cell.angle_gamma   90.00
#
_symmetry.space_group_name_H-M   'P 1'
#
loop_
_entity.id
_entity.type
_entity.pdbx_description
1 polymer ?
#
loop_
_entity_poly.entity_id
_entity_poly.type
_entity_poly.pdbx_seq_one_letter_code
_entity_poly.pdbx_strand_id
1 'polypeptide(L)'
;YIPKFRKLVPRLIKKMKVIISSGFKSEYNVGGVPDPFLQVEMLKLLCLLATHDTESSDALGDLLAFVASTCGGDAQIATKTHSSCMAGNAVLYETVKTIMSIEAASGQRVLGANILGKFLLHSDSNIRYVALSMLLKAPLATAPHP
;
A
#
# COMPACT_ATOMS: atom_id res chain seq x y z
N TYR A 1 14.35 19.34 6.01
CA TYR A 1 14.16 18.64 7.31
C TYR A 1 13.82 17.14 7.15
N ILE A 2 13.30 16.67 6.01
CA ILE A 2 12.93 15.27 5.73
C ILE A 2 14.04 14.26 6.08
N PRO A 3 15.33 14.46 5.69
CA PRO A 3 16.39 13.50 5.98
C PRO A 3 16.57 13.19 7.48
N LYS A 4 16.29 14.16 8.36
CA LYS A 4 16.39 13.94 9.81
C LYS A 4 15.36 12.94 10.32
N PHE A 5 14.18 12.89 9.69
CA PHE A 5 13.09 12.00 10.06
C PHE A 5 13.19 10.59 9.46
N ARG A 6 14.07 10.37 8.47
CA ARG A 6 14.31 9.03 7.88
C ARG A 6 14.76 8.00 8.92
N LYS A 7 15.43 8.43 9.98
CA LYS A 7 15.78 7.56 11.12
C LYS A 7 14.56 6.90 11.80
N LEU A 8 13.37 7.41 11.58
CA LEU A 8 12.12 6.85 12.10
C LEU A 8 11.57 5.71 11.23
N VAL A 9 12.00 5.57 9.98
CA VAL A 9 11.47 4.57 9.03
C VAL A 9 11.49 3.16 9.60
N PRO A 10 12.59 2.62 10.17
CA PRO A 10 12.60 1.27 10.71
C PRO A 10 11.60 1.08 11.87
N ARG A 11 11.44 2.11 12.71
CA ARG A 11 10.50 2.07 13.84
C ARG A 11 9.05 2.09 13.38
N LEU A 12 8.74 2.89 12.35
CA LEU A 12 7.41 2.96 11.75
C LEU A 12 7.05 1.65 11.08
N ILE A 13 7.98 1.05 10.32
CA ILE A 13 7.80 -0.28 9.71
C ILE A 13 7.46 -1.33 10.77
N LYS A 14 8.26 -1.38 11.85
CA LYS A 14 8.02 -2.32 12.94
C LYS A 14 6.64 -2.11 13.59
N LYS A 15 6.28 -0.86 13.86
CA LYS A 15 4.97 -0.51 14.43
C LYS A 15 3.82 -0.93 13.50
N MET A 16 3.93 -0.68 12.21
CA MET A 16 2.91 -1.04 11.25
C MET A 16 2.75 -2.56 11.14
N LYS A 17 3.85 -3.33 11.10
CA LYS A 17 3.80 -4.79 11.14
C LYS A 17 3.08 -5.32 12.39
N VAL A 18 3.32 -4.71 13.55
CA VAL A 18 2.63 -5.07 14.80
C VAL A 18 1.13 -4.78 14.70
N ILE A 19 0.71 -3.63 14.18
CA ILE A 19 -0.72 -3.30 14.02
C ILE A 19 -1.42 -4.33 13.12
N ILE A 20 -0.81 -4.70 12.01
CA ILE A 20 -1.38 -5.65 11.06
C ILE A 20 -1.41 -7.08 11.62
N SER A 21 -0.36 -7.50 12.34
CA SER A 21 -0.23 -8.86 12.89
C SER A 21 -0.95 -9.06 14.20
N SER A 22 -1.20 -8.00 14.96
CA SER A 22 -1.89 -8.11 16.23
C SER A 22 -3.35 -8.48 15.96
N GLY A 23 -3.73 -9.73 16.21
CA GLY A 23 -5.13 -10.17 16.21
C GLY A 23 -5.99 -9.50 17.28
N PHE A 24 -5.52 -8.40 17.86
CA PHE A 24 -6.25 -7.56 18.78
C PHE A 24 -7.43 -6.95 18.03
N LYS A 25 -8.63 -7.17 18.53
CA LYS A 25 -9.81 -6.40 18.14
C LYS A 25 -9.59 -4.97 18.63
N SER A 26 -8.92 -4.17 17.85
CA SER A 26 -8.83 -2.74 18.07
C SER A 26 -10.23 -2.15 17.98
N GLU A 27 -10.55 -1.18 18.83
CA GLU A 27 -11.80 -0.41 18.75
C GLU A 27 -11.97 0.26 17.39
N TYR A 28 -10.88 0.46 16.67
CA TYR A 28 -10.81 1.09 15.34
C TYR A 28 -10.75 0.06 14.21
N ASN A 29 -11.07 -1.22 14.46
CA ASN A 29 -11.13 -2.23 13.43
C ASN A 29 -12.34 -2.01 12.52
N VAL A 30 -12.12 -1.93 11.21
CA VAL A 30 -13.18 -1.77 10.20
C VAL A 30 -13.22 -3.02 9.34
N GLY A 31 -14.26 -3.83 9.52
CA GLY A 31 -14.49 -5.02 8.71
C GLY A 31 -13.35 -6.05 8.72
N GLY A 32 -12.64 -6.19 9.82
CA GLY A 32 -11.51 -7.11 9.94
C GLY A 32 -10.15 -6.52 9.54
N VAL A 33 -10.12 -5.26 9.09
CA VAL A 33 -8.87 -4.53 8.86
C VAL A 33 -8.54 -3.71 10.11
N PRO A 34 -7.41 -3.98 10.79
CA PRO A 34 -7.05 -3.26 12.01
C PRO A 34 -6.60 -1.83 11.67
N ASP A 35 -7.20 -0.85 12.32
CA ASP A 35 -6.87 0.58 12.20
C ASP A 35 -6.57 1.05 10.76
N PRO A 36 -7.50 0.91 9.78
CA PRO A 36 -7.21 1.21 8.39
C PRO A 36 -6.82 2.68 8.16
N PHE A 37 -7.40 3.61 8.92
CA PHE A 37 -7.04 5.02 8.84
C PHE A 37 -5.60 5.27 9.28
N LEU A 38 -5.18 4.66 10.39
CA LEU A 38 -3.81 4.75 10.86
C LEU A 38 -2.83 4.11 9.86
N GLN A 39 -3.19 2.96 9.28
CA GLN A 39 -2.37 2.32 8.25
C GLN A 39 -2.17 3.24 7.04
N VAL A 40 -3.22 3.88 6.55
CA VAL A 40 -3.16 4.81 5.42
C VAL A 40 -2.25 6.01 5.75
N GLU A 41 -2.40 6.63 6.92
CA GLU A 41 -1.57 7.77 7.29
C GLU A 41 -0.10 7.37 7.52
N MET A 42 0.15 6.18 8.08
CA MET A 42 1.52 5.66 8.20
C MET A 42 2.16 5.38 6.83
N LEU A 43 1.41 4.83 5.86
CA LEU A 43 1.89 4.63 4.50
C LEU A 43 2.22 5.95 3.81
N LYS A 44 1.38 6.97 3.96
CA LYS A 44 1.63 8.33 3.43
C LYS A 44 2.93 8.91 4.00
N LEU A 45 3.11 8.80 5.32
CA LEU A 45 4.32 9.28 5.97
C LEU A 45 5.55 8.51 5.49
N LEU A 46 5.48 7.19 5.43
CA LEU A 46 6.57 6.34 4.94
C LEU A 46 6.91 6.65 3.47
N CYS A 47 5.91 6.85 2.63
CA CYS A 47 6.08 7.28 1.24
C CYS A 47 6.87 8.60 1.16
N LEU A 48 6.48 9.60 1.94
CA LEU A 48 7.15 10.89 1.98
C LEU A 48 8.62 10.78 2.43
N LEU A 49 8.91 9.93 3.42
CA LEU A 49 10.25 9.72 3.94
C LEU A 49 11.15 8.92 2.99
N ALA A 50 10.57 7.97 2.25
CA ALA A 50 11.29 7.10 1.33
C ALA A 50 11.49 7.70 -0.07
N THR A 51 10.73 8.74 -0.44
CA THR A 51 10.89 9.41 -1.73
C THR A 51 12.31 9.96 -1.87
N HIS A 52 12.98 9.61 -2.98
CA HIS A 52 14.38 9.94 -3.26
C HIS A 52 15.39 9.39 -2.22
N ASP A 53 15.10 8.20 -1.68
CA ASP A 53 15.99 7.53 -0.73
C ASP A 53 15.91 6.01 -0.93
N THR A 54 16.94 5.46 -1.56
CA THR A 54 16.99 4.04 -1.94
C THR A 54 16.98 3.13 -0.70
N GLU A 55 17.73 3.48 0.36
CA GLU A 55 17.79 2.69 1.59
C GLU A 55 16.41 2.56 2.25
N SER A 56 15.69 3.67 2.39
CA SER A 56 14.32 3.66 2.93
C SER A 56 13.35 2.94 1.99
N SER A 57 13.51 3.07 0.67
CA SER A 57 12.68 2.37 -0.32
C SER A 57 12.85 0.86 -0.24
N ASP A 58 14.08 0.37 -0.12
CA ASP A 58 14.38 -1.05 0.03
C ASP A 58 13.82 -1.60 1.35
N ALA A 59 13.98 -0.85 2.45
CA ALA A 59 13.45 -1.23 3.75
C ALA A 59 11.91 -1.35 3.77
N LEU A 60 11.22 -0.59 2.91
CA LEU A 60 9.75 -0.65 2.79
C LEU A 60 9.26 -1.87 2.01
N GLY A 61 10.09 -2.49 1.19
CA GLY A 61 9.69 -3.55 0.28
C GLY A 61 8.91 -4.68 0.93
N ASP A 62 9.47 -5.25 1.98
CA ASP A 62 8.84 -6.35 2.73
C ASP A 62 7.54 -5.93 3.40
N LEU A 63 7.47 -4.70 3.90
CA LEU A 63 6.25 -4.16 4.50
C LEU A 63 5.15 -4.03 3.46
N LEU A 64 5.43 -3.45 2.31
CA LEU A 64 4.44 -3.25 1.24
C LEU A 64 3.90 -4.58 0.70
N ALA A 65 4.77 -5.58 0.53
CA ALA A 65 4.37 -6.94 0.17
C ALA A 65 3.49 -7.59 1.25
N PHE A 66 3.83 -7.41 2.53
CA PHE A 66 3.07 -7.93 3.64
C PHE A 66 1.67 -7.28 3.73
N VAL A 67 1.57 -5.96 3.62
CA VAL A 67 0.29 -5.24 3.59
C VAL A 67 -0.57 -5.71 2.41
N ALA A 68 0.02 -5.83 1.22
CA ALA A 68 -0.68 -6.29 0.03
C ALA A 68 -1.25 -7.70 0.19
N SER A 69 -0.48 -8.61 0.80
CA SER A 69 -0.94 -9.99 1.04
C SER A 69 -2.08 -10.06 2.07
N THR A 70 -2.04 -9.21 3.09
CA THR A 70 -3.04 -9.20 4.16
C THR A 70 -4.36 -8.57 3.72
N CYS A 71 -4.30 -7.48 2.96
CA CYS A 71 -5.49 -6.76 2.50
C CYS A 71 -6.04 -7.30 1.17
N GLY A 72 -5.19 -7.90 0.32
CA GLY A 72 -5.52 -8.33 -1.05
C GLY A 72 -5.86 -9.81 -1.23
N GLY A 73 -5.90 -10.60 -0.16
CA GLY A 73 -6.10 -12.04 -0.24
C GLY A 73 -7.48 -12.43 -0.79
N ASP A 74 -7.50 -13.15 -1.90
CA ASP A 74 -8.73 -13.64 -2.56
C ASP A 74 -9.51 -14.66 -1.69
N ALA A 75 -8.84 -15.28 -0.73
CA ALA A 75 -9.43 -16.32 0.13
C ALA A 75 -10.50 -15.81 1.12
N GLN A 76 -10.64 -14.50 1.28
CA GLN A 76 -11.60 -13.89 2.22
C GLN A 76 -12.78 -13.17 1.53
N ILE A 77 -12.86 -13.21 0.20
CA ILE A 77 -13.90 -12.49 -0.56
C ILE A 77 -15.30 -13.02 -0.27
N ALA A 78 -15.43 -14.31 0.03
CA ALA A 78 -16.74 -14.97 0.22
C ALA A 78 -17.47 -14.59 1.52
N THR A 79 -16.80 -13.99 2.51
CA THR A 79 -17.36 -13.69 3.84
C THR A 79 -17.23 -12.22 4.26
N LYS A 80 -16.62 -11.37 3.43
CA LYS A 80 -16.39 -9.95 3.78
C LYS A 80 -17.62 -9.09 3.52
N THR A 81 -17.97 -8.27 4.51
CA THR A 81 -18.96 -7.21 4.35
C THR A 81 -18.43 -6.13 3.39
N HIS A 82 -19.31 -5.37 2.76
CA HIS A 82 -18.96 -4.25 1.87
C HIS A 82 -17.95 -3.27 2.54
N SER A 83 -18.16 -2.94 3.81
CA SER A 83 -17.25 -2.08 4.58
C SER A 83 -15.84 -2.65 4.73
N SER A 84 -15.72 -3.97 4.88
CA SER A 84 -14.43 -4.67 4.93
C SER A 84 -13.65 -4.55 3.63
N CYS A 85 -14.34 -4.73 2.50
CA CYS A 85 -13.74 -4.57 1.18
C CYS A 85 -13.27 -3.14 0.93
N MET A 86 -14.05 -2.15 1.35
CA MET A 86 -13.71 -0.73 1.19
C MET A 86 -12.47 -0.33 2.00
N ALA A 87 -12.39 -0.75 3.27
CA ALA A 87 -11.23 -0.48 4.11
C ALA A 87 -9.95 -1.15 3.57
N GLY A 88 -10.04 -2.40 3.15
CA GLY A 88 -8.92 -3.11 2.52
C GLY A 88 -8.47 -2.44 1.22
N ASN A 89 -9.41 -2.05 0.36
CA ASN A 89 -9.11 -1.36 -0.89
C ASN A 89 -8.44 0.01 -0.67
N ALA A 90 -8.84 0.75 0.39
CA ALA A 90 -8.20 2.03 0.73
C ALA A 90 -6.73 1.84 1.14
N VAL A 91 -6.44 0.83 1.95
CA VAL A 91 -5.06 0.49 2.35
C VAL A 91 -4.25 0.02 1.14
N LEU A 92 -4.81 -0.86 0.30
CA LEU A 92 -4.17 -1.31 -0.93
C LEU A 92 -3.88 -0.16 -1.90
N TYR A 93 -4.82 0.77 -2.04
CA TYR A 93 -4.62 1.97 -2.87
C TYR A 93 -3.40 2.77 -2.42
N GLU A 94 -3.30 3.07 -1.11
CA GLU A 94 -2.15 3.82 -0.60
C GLU A 94 -0.85 3.02 -0.69
N THR A 95 -0.92 1.68 -0.56
CA THR A 95 0.22 0.79 -0.78
C THR A 95 0.74 0.90 -2.22
N VAL A 96 -0.13 0.80 -3.21
CA VAL A 96 0.26 0.93 -4.64
C VAL A 96 0.80 2.31 -4.93
N LYS A 97 0.16 3.35 -4.42
CA LYS A 97 0.62 4.73 -4.57
C LYS A 97 2.02 4.91 -4.00
N THR A 98 2.32 4.31 -2.85
CA THR A 98 3.65 4.30 -2.25
C THR A 98 4.65 3.60 -3.18
N ILE A 99 4.34 2.39 -3.67
CA ILE A 99 5.20 1.64 -4.61
C ILE A 99 5.53 2.46 -5.87
N MET A 100 4.56 3.21 -6.38
CA MET A 100 4.74 4.01 -7.60
C MET A 100 5.51 5.32 -7.34
N SER A 101 5.60 5.76 -6.09
CA SER A 101 6.23 7.03 -5.71
C SER A 101 7.66 6.88 -5.21
N ILE A 102 8.06 5.68 -4.77
CA ILE A 102 9.41 5.37 -4.26
C ILE A 102 10.27 4.69 -5.32
N GLU A 103 11.56 4.53 -5.06
CA GLU A 103 12.48 3.76 -5.90
C GLU A 103 12.31 2.25 -5.66
N ALA A 104 11.10 1.74 -5.95
CA ALA A 104 10.74 0.36 -5.67
C ALA A 104 11.48 -0.62 -6.60
N ALA A 105 11.88 -1.77 -6.04
CA ALA A 105 12.44 -2.88 -6.81
C ALA A 105 11.42 -3.42 -7.85
N SER A 106 11.93 -4.07 -8.91
CA SER A 106 11.11 -4.59 -10.02
C SER A 106 9.96 -5.50 -9.54
N GLY A 107 10.21 -6.37 -8.58
CA GLY A 107 9.19 -7.25 -8.00
C GLY A 107 8.02 -6.49 -7.33
N GLN A 108 8.33 -5.38 -6.66
CA GLN A 108 7.32 -4.53 -6.03
C GLN A 108 6.50 -3.77 -7.07
N ARG A 109 7.12 -3.31 -8.15
CA ARG A 109 6.41 -2.68 -9.27
C ARG A 109 5.44 -3.65 -9.94
N VAL A 110 5.83 -4.91 -10.12
CA VAL A 110 4.95 -5.97 -10.61
C VAL A 110 3.77 -6.20 -9.65
N LEU A 111 4.04 -6.23 -8.33
CA LEU A 111 2.99 -6.34 -7.31
C LEU A 111 2.00 -5.18 -7.42
N GLY A 112 2.48 -3.95 -7.51
CA GLY A 112 1.65 -2.75 -7.70
C GLY A 112 0.80 -2.82 -8.97
N ALA A 113 1.40 -3.24 -10.09
CA ALA A 113 0.69 -3.41 -11.36
C ALA A 113 -0.42 -4.47 -11.28
N ASN A 114 -0.17 -5.59 -10.60
CA ASN A 114 -1.17 -6.64 -10.39
C ASN A 114 -2.36 -6.16 -9.55
N ILE A 115 -2.11 -5.37 -8.50
CA ILE A 115 -3.18 -4.77 -7.68
C ILE A 115 -4.01 -3.78 -8.51
N LEU A 116 -3.35 -2.93 -9.31
CA LEU A 116 -4.05 -2.02 -10.22
C LEU A 116 -4.89 -2.75 -11.26
N GLY A 117 -4.39 -3.86 -11.80
CA GLY A 117 -5.14 -4.73 -12.70
C GLY A 117 -6.42 -5.26 -12.06
N LYS A 118 -6.36 -5.71 -10.80
CA LYS A 118 -7.54 -6.14 -10.05
C LYS A 118 -8.52 -4.98 -9.84
N PHE A 119 -8.04 -3.78 -9.52
CA PHE A 119 -8.90 -2.60 -9.36
C PHE A 119 -9.60 -2.19 -10.65
N LEU A 120 -8.96 -2.33 -11.81
CA LEU A 120 -9.57 -2.06 -13.11
C LEU A 120 -10.73 -3.01 -13.45
N LEU A 121 -10.68 -4.24 -12.93
CA LEU A 121 -11.72 -5.26 -13.10
C LEU A 121 -12.80 -5.21 -12.00
N HIS A 122 -12.67 -4.29 -11.04
CA HIS A 122 -13.61 -4.19 -9.93
C HIS A 122 -15.00 -3.75 -10.40
N SER A 123 -16.06 -4.26 -9.78
CA SER A 123 -17.46 -3.90 -10.10
C SER A 123 -17.77 -2.43 -9.83
N ASP A 124 -17.19 -1.84 -8.77
CA ASP A 124 -17.38 -0.44 -8.41
C ASP A 124 -16.63 0.50 -9.37
N SER A 125 -17.36 1.41 -9.99
CA SER A 125 -16.83 2.40 -10.93
C SER A 125 -15.84 3.38 -10.28
N ASN A 126 -16.00 3.70 -8.99
CA ASN A 126 -15.12 4.59 -8.28
C ASN A 126 -13.72 3.95 -8.11
N ILE A 127 -13.66 2.66 -7.81
CA ILE A 127 -12.40 1.93 -7.70
C ILE A 127 -11.70 1.86 -9.06
N ARG A 128 -12.43 1.60 -10.15
CA ARG A 128 -11.88 1.66 -11.50
C ARG A 128 -11.35 3.05 -11.87
N TYR A 129 -12.09 4.11 -11.54
CA TYR A 129 -11.68 5.49 -11.77
C TYR A 129 -10.37 5.82 -11.03
N VAL A 130 -10.27 5.43 -9.77
CA VAL A 130 -9.07 5.63 -8.95
C VAL A 130 -7.86 4.90 -9.55
N ALA A 131 -8.02 3.66 -10.01
CA ALA A 131 -6.96 2.90 -10.66
C ALA A 131 -6.48 3.56 -11.96
N LEU A 132 -7.40 4.03 -12.81
CA LEU A 132 -7.06 4.78 -14.02
C LEU A 132 -6.31 6.06 -13.71
N SER A 133 -6.75 6.81 -12.70
CA SER A 133 -6.10 8.04 -12.26
C SER A 133 -4.67 7.80 -11.76
N MET A 134 -4.41 6.65 -11.14
CA MET A 134 -3.06 6.27 -10.72
C MET A 134 -2.17 5.92 -11.92
N LEU A 135 -2.69 5.16 -12.87
CA LEU A 135 -1.96 4.81 -14.09
C LEU A 135 -1.55 6.04 -14.91
N LEU A 136 -2.43 7.03 -14.98
CA LEU A 136 -2.12 8.31 -15.65
C LEU A 136 -1.01 9.11 -14.95
N LYS A 137 -0.89 8.98 -13.63
CA LYS A 137 0.13 9.66 -12.82
C LYS A 137 1.41 8.85 -12.66
N ALA A 138 1.37 7.55 -12.99
CA ALA A 138 2.54 6.71 -12.92
C ALA A 138 3.59 7.28 -13.90
N PRO A 139 4.84 7.51 -13.46
CA PRO A 139 5.89 7.85 -14.40
C PRO A 139 5.97 6.70 -15.40
N LEU A 140 5.67 6.99 -16.66
CA LEU A 140 5.96 6.07 -17.74
C LEU A 140 7.42 5.70 -17.58
N ALA A 141 7.69 4.43 -17.25
CA ALA A 141 9.04 3.93 -17.22
C ALA A 141 9.57 4.19 -18.64
N THR A 142 10.36 5.25 -18.77
CA THR A 142 11.10 5.48 -20.01
C THR A 142 11.93 4.24 -20.19
N ALA A 143 11.56 3.45 -21.21
CA ALA A 143 12.37 2.32 -21.61
C ALA A 143 13.82 2.84 -21.74
N PRO A 144 14.81 2.13 -21.21
CA PRO A 144 16.19 2.51 -21.45
C PRO A 144 16.35 2.59 -22.96
N HIS A 145 16.68 3.79 -23.45
CA HIS A 145 17.07 3.93 -24.84
C HIS A 145 18.25 3.00 -25.10
N PRO A 146 18.21 2.24 -26.21
CA PRO A 146 19.31 1.36 -26.60
C PRO A 146 20.61 2.12 -26.84
#